data_80aaac73da3ff0d332132377a0567bb9
#
_entry.id   80aaac73da3ff0d332132377a0567bb9
#
_cell.length_a   1.000
_cell.length_b   1.000
_cell.length_c   1.000
_cell.angle_alpha   90.00
_cell.angle_beta   90.00
_cell.angle_gamma   90.00
#
_symmetry.space_group_name_H-M   'P 1'
#
loop_
_entity.id
_entity.type
_entity.pdbx_description
1 polymer ?
#
loop_
_entity_poly.entity_id
_entity_poly.type
_entity_poly.pdbx_seq_one_letter_code
_entity_poly.pdbx_strand_id
1 'polypeptide(L)'
;AGTGGSGVALTQNMGCNVLSASGTTGTTNRTRAVAFTTALAKYWKIKYMPVIGNTGENAASKAEGNIWKRINFRGIMMTSLPAFIAMALCLACSKIPGCGSLSDVFDTLVNSIPIVICAIAAKQVSGLDEVGVVAGIVAGILAVDGGILGGLIIGILAGVLAYYISVFCFRHNVPGTTVNIASGGLGGLAAGLVGKFLIAPVALWIGNGICSLINMCIDYNALLAGAVAVLLIWPAIIGGVYHAAILPIVLLEMEEMGFSFLGAIDMTGLVMVSAGITLAN
;
A
#
# COMPACT_ATOMS: atom_id res chain seq x y z
N ALA A 1 -10.00 23.24 -21.36
CA ALA A 1 -9.34 22.99 -20.10
C ALA A 1 -7.85 23.24 -20.26
N GLY A 2 -7.37 24.34 -19.77
CA GLY A 2 -5.94 24.72 -19.88
C GLY A 2 -5.27 24.70 -18.53
N THR A 3 -4.00 24.35 -18.52
CA THR A 3 -3.11 24.75 -17.44
C THR A 3 -2.99 26.27 -17.46
N GLY A 4 -3.03 26.93 -16.30
CA GLY A 4 -3.02 28.39 -16.20
C GLY A 4 -1.91 29.07 -17.02
N GLY A 5 -1.96 30.38 -17.12
CA GLY A 5 -1.04 31.21 -17.87
C GLY A 5 -1.65 31.82 -19.13
N SER A 6 -0.85 32.05 -20.16
CA SER A 6 -1.27 32.73 -21.39
C SER A 6 -2.47 32.12 -22.10
N GLY A 7 -2.67 30.81 -21.99
CA GLY A 7 -3.81 30.13 -22.60
C GLY A 7 -5.16 30.54 -22.03
N VAL A 8 -5.25 30.82 -20.73
CA VAL A 8 -6.48 31.31 -20.10
C VAL A 8 -6.85 32.70 -20.60
N ALA A 9 -5.89 33.60 -20.62
CA ALA A 9 -6.08 34.96 -21.11
C ALA A 9 -6.46 34.97 -22.59
N LEU A 10 -5.82 34.15 -23.41
CA LEU A 10 -6.14 34.02 -24.83
C LEU A 10 -7.57 33.53 -25.04
N THR A 11 -7.99 32.53 -24.29
CA THR A 11 -9.34 31.96 -24.38
C THR A 11 -10.43 32.96 -23.94
N GLN A 12 -10.13 33.75 -22.91
CA GLN A 12 -11.03 34.84 -22.47
C GLN A 12 -11.13 35.95 -23.52
N ASN A 13 -10.00 36.32 -24.15
CA ASN A 13 -9.98 37.31 -25.23
C ASN A 13 -10.75 36.86 -26.47
N MET A 14 -10.89 35.55 -26.69
CA MET A 14 -11.71 34.97 -27.74
C MET A 14 -13.21 34.91 -27.37
N GLY A 15 -13.62 35.50 -26.27
CA GLY A 15 -15.02 35.51 -25.81
C GLY A 15 -15.50 34.20 -25.17
N CYS A 16 -14.62 33.27 -24.87
CA CYS A 16 -15.00 32.02 -24.22
C CYS A 16 -15.05 32.14 -22.70
N ASN A 17 -16.03 31.51 -22.06
CA ASN A 17 -16.10 31.44 -20.62
C ASN A 17 -15.11 30.43 -20.05
N VAL A 18 -14.16 30.88 -19.25
CA VAL A 18 -13.23 30.01 -18.54
C VAL A 18 -13.79 29.69 -17.15
N LEU A 19 -14.26 28.46 -16.96
CA LEU A 19 -14.89 28.01 -15.73
C LEU A 19 -13.88 27.55 -14.68
N SER A 20 -12.77 26.97 -15.13
CA SER A 20 -11.72 26.45 -14.25
C SER A 20 -10.40 26.42 -14.98
N ALA A 21 -9.33 26.82 -14.28
CA ALA A 21 -7.95 26.65 -14.71
C ALA A 21 -7.21 25.92 -13.59
N SER A 22 -6.51 24.83 -13.92
CA SER A 22 -5.72 24.15 -12.89
C SER A 22 -4.35 24.77 -12.77
N GLY A 23 -3.87 24.86 -11.53
CA GLY A 23 -2.44 25.04 -11.28
C GLY A 23 -1.64 23.87 -11.90
N THR A 24 -0.40 24.13 -12.24
CA THR A 24 0.43 23.22 -13.02
C THR A 24 1.08 22.13 -12.20
N THR A 25 1.17 22.27 -10.90
CA THR A 25 1.98 21.41 -10.06
C THR A 25 1.12 20.56 -9.12
N GLY A 26 1.40 19.28 -9.09
CA GLY A 26 0.89 18.35 -8.08
C GLY A 26 -0.53 17.81 -8.30
N THR A 27 -1.17 18.12 -9.43
CA THR A 27 -2.48 17.54 -9.77
C THR A 27 -2.33 16.31 -10.64
N THR A 28 -2.81 15.18 -10.14
CA THR A 28 -2.90 13.97 -10.95
C THR A 28 -3.97 14.11 -12.04
N ASN A 29 -3.91 13.29 -13.07
CA ASN A 29 -4.92 13.32 -14.13
C ASN A 29 -6.33 13.10 -13.58
N ARG A 30 -6.48 12.28 -12.55
CA ARG A 30 -7.78 12.00 -11.91
C ARG A 30 -8.31 13.18 -11.12
N THR A 31 -7.51 13.74 -10.24
CA THR A 31 -7.92 14.90 -9.44
C THR A 31 -8.19 16.09 -10.32
N ARG A 32 -7.43 16.25 -11.42
CA ARG A 32 -7.67 17.28 -12.43
C ARG A 32 -9.01 17.08 -13.15
N ALA A 33 -9.31 15.85 -13.60
CA ALA A 33 -10.59 15.53 -14.23
C ALA A 33 -11.76 15.79 -13.29
N VAL A 34 -11.67 15.37 -12.03
CA VAL A 34 -12.72 15.64 -11.01
C VAL A 34 -12.89 17.13 -10.77
N ALA A 35 -11.80 17.90 -10.66
CA ALA A 35 -11.87 19.34 -10.48
C ALA A 35 -12.59 20.05 -11.65
N PHE A 36 -12.25 19.69 -12.88
CA PHE A 36 -12.90 20.26 -14.07
C PHE A 36 -14.38 19.86 -14.17
N THR A 37 -14.69 18.59 -13.92
CA THR A 37 -16.07 18.10 -13.93
C THR A 37 -16.92 18.79 -12.85
N THR A 38 -16.36 19.01 -11.67
CA THR A 38 -17.02 19.73 -10.58
C THR A 38 -17.34 21.17 -10.97
N ALA A 39 -16.37 21.87 -11.60
CA ALA A 39 -16.58 23.25 -12.06
C ALA A 39 -17.65 23.33 -13.15
N LEU A 40 -17.65 22.40 -14.09
CA LEU A 40 -18.63 22.31 -15.18
C LEU A 40 -20.04 21.99 -14.65
N ALA A 41 -20.14 21.02 -13.74
CA ALA A 41 -21.41 20.65 -13.11
C ALA A 41 -22.02 21.82 -12.31
N LYS A 42 -21.20 22.61 -11.63
CA LYS A 42 -21.62 23.82 -10.93
C LYS A 42 -22.16 24.87 -11.91
N TYR A 43 -21.50 25.08 -13.03
CA TYR A 43 -21.95 26.02 -14.07
C TYR A 43 -23.30 25.63 -14.64
N TRP A 44 -23.50 24.35 -14.91
CA TRP A 44 -24.75 23.82 -15.43
C TRP A 44 -25.82 23.54 -14.37
N LYS A 45 -25.52 23.79 -13.09
CA LYS A 45 -26.39 23.52 -11.93
C LYS A 45 -26.83 22.05 -11.84
N ILE A 46 -25.97 21.14 -12.30
CA ILE A 46 -26.18 19.68 -12.22
C ILE A 46 -25.67 19.19 -10.87
N LYS A 47 -26.46 18.34 -10.21
CA LYS A 47 -26.01 17.68 -8.98
C LYS A 47 -24.93 16.64 -9.34
N TYR A 48 -23.70 16.93 -8.98
CA TYR A 48 -22.55 16.05 -9.20
C TYR A 48 -21.90 15.66 -7.88
N MET A 49 -21.65 14.37 -7.73
CA MET A 49 -20.88 13.84 -6.61
C MET A 49 -19.61 13.23 -7.16
N PRO A 50 -18.42 13.74 -6.80
CA PRO A 50 -17.17 13.18 -7.28
C PRO A 50 -16.98 11.75 -6.76
N VAL A 51 -16.76 10.81 -7.66
CA VAL A 51 -16.41 9.43 -7.35
C VAL A 51 -14.99 9.19 -7.88
N ILE A 52 -14.08 8.85 -6.97
CA ILE A 52 -12.71 8.55 -7.29
C ILE A 52 -12.58 7.03 -7.33
N GLY A 53 -12.39 6.46 -8.51
CA GLY A 53 -12.27 5.02 -8.73
C GLY A 53 -10.86 4.58 -9.08
N ASN A 54 -10.57 3.30 -8.96
CA ASN A 54 -9.32 2.69 -9.42
C ASN A 54 -9.46 2.28 -10.91
N THR A 55 -8.48 2.59 -11.76
CA THR A 55 -8.51 2.33 -13.22
C THR A 55 -7.70 1.09 -13.63
N GLY A 56 -7.51 0.10 -12.79
CA GLY A 56 -6.93 -1.18 -13.20
C GLY A 56 -7.89 -1.97 -14.12
N GLU A 57 -7.38 -2.83 -15.00
CA GLU A 57 -8.16 -3.63 -15.94
C GLU A 57 -9.29 -4.47 -15.31
N ASN A 58 -9.22 -4.70 -13.99
CA ASN A 58 -10.28 -5.34 -13.21
C ASN A 58 -11.25 -4.34 -12.54
N ALA A 59 -11.16 -3.04 -12.83
CA ALA A 59 -11.94 -1.99 -12.16
C ALA A 59 -13.29 -1.72 -12.82
N ALA A 60 -13.53 -2.21 -14.02
CA ALA A 60 -14.80 -2.02 -14.75
C ALA A 60 -16.02 -2.60 -13.99
N SER A 61 -15.79 -3.60 -13.11
CA SER A 61 -16.85 -4.21 -12.30
C SER A 61 -16.95 -3.67 -10.86
N LYS A 62 -16.03 -2.78 -10.42
CA LYS A 62 -15.94 -2.29 -9.02
C LYS A 62 -15.96 -0.77 -8.88
N ALA A 63 -16.52 -0.05 -9.83
CA ALA A 63 -16.77 1.40 -9.72
C ALA A 63 -17.89 1.74 -8.71
N GLU A 64 -18.04 0.95 -7.66
CA GLU A 64 -18.93 1.26 -6.55
C GLU A 64 -18.22 2.24 -5.60
N GLY A 65 -18.92 3.32 -5.24
CA GLY A 65 -18.43 4.39 -4.38
C GLY A 65 -18.09 3.97 -2.94
N ASN A 66 -18.03 2.68 -2.66
CA ASN A 66 -17.70 2.16 -1.34
C ASN A 66 -16.21 1.88 -1.22
N ILE A 67 -15.49 2.75 -0.51
CA ILE A 67 -14.05 2.65 -0.28
C ILE A 67 -13.65 1.33 0.40
N TRP A 68 -14.51 0.78 1.25
CA TRP A 68 -14.23 -0.45 2.00
C TRP A 68 -14.08 -1.68 1.09
N LYS A 69 -14.75 -1.69 -0.06
CA LYS A 69 -14.58 -2.76 -1.07
C LYS A 69 -13.24 -2.71 -1.81
N ARG A 70 -12.49 -1.63 -1.67
CA ARG A 70 -11.15 -1.46 -2.27
C ARG A 70 -10.05 -2.06 -1.42
N ILE A 71 -10.33 -2.39 -0.16
CA ILE A 71 -9.37 -3.03 0.73
C ILE A 71 -9.17 -4.46 0.24
N ASN A 72 -8.05 -4.70 -0.42
CA ASN A 72 -7.66 -6.00 -0.93
C ASN A 72 -6.24 -6.33 -0.45
N PHE A 73 -6.16 -7.05 0.66
CA PHE A 73 -4.89 -7.46 1.28
C PHE A 73 -3.99 -8.20 0.30
N ARG A 74 -4.55 -9.14 -0.49
CA ARG A 74 -3.80 -9.86 -1.52
C ARG A 74 -3.19 -8.91 -2.54
N GLY A 75 -3.95 -7.92 -3.01
CA GLY A 75 -3.47 -6.93 -3.97
C GLY A 75 -2.33 -6.08 -3.41
N ILE A 76 -2.43 -5.65 -2.14
CA ILE A 76 -1.39 -4.87 -1.46
C ILE A 76 -0.11 -5.69 -1.37
N MET A 77 -0.18 -6.92 -0.87
CA MET A 77 0.98 -7.80 -0.71
C MET A 77 1.63 -8.15 -2.06
N MET A 78 0.85 -8.50 -3.08
CA MET A 78 1.37 -8.79 -4.42
C MET A 78 2.10 -7.59 -5.04
N THR A 79 1.61 -6.39 -4.82
CA THR A 79 2.23 -5.17 -5.34
C THR A 79 3.53 -4.82 -4.58
N SER A 80 3.68 -5.26 -3.34
CA SER A 80 4.90 -5.05 -2.55
C SER A 80 6.01 -6.08 -2.82
N LEU A 81 5.72 -7.20 -3.48
CA LEU A 81 6.70 -8.26 -3.78
C LEU A 81 8.01 -7.77 -4.39
N PRO A 82 8.05 -6.82 -5.35
CA PRO A 82 9.31 -6.34 -5.91
C PRO A 82 10.27 -5.76 -4.86
N ALA A 83 9.74 -5.11 -3.80
CA ALA A 83 10.55 -4.58 -2.72
C ALA A 83 11.19 -5.70 -1.89
N PHE A 84 10.44 -6.77 -1.62
CA PHE A 84 10.96 -7.95 -0.93
C PHE A 84 12.01 -8.70 -1.75
N ILE A 85 11.81 -8.80 -3.07
CA ILE A 85 12.80 -9.43 -3.96
C ILE A 85 14.10 -8.61 -3.97
N ALA A 86 14.00 -7.27 -4.04
CA ALA A 86 15.18 -6.40 -3.98
C ALA A 86 15.94 -6.56 -2.66
N MET A 87 15.23 -6.65 -1.54
CA MET A 87 15.81 -6.92 -0.22
C MET A 87 16.49 -8.28 -0.17
N ALA A 88 15.84 -9.33 -0.64
CA ALA A 88 16.41 -10.69 -0.67
C ALA A 88 17.68 -10.76 -1.55
N LEU A 89 17.70 -10.08 -2.69
CA LEU A 89 18.87 -9.97 -3.55
C LEU A 89 20.02 -9.24 -2.84
N CYS A 90 19.71 -8.14 -2.12
CA CYS A 90 20.70 -7.41 -1.35
C CYS A 90 21.33 -8.29 -0.26
N LEU A 91 20.51 -9.06 0.46
CA LEU A 91 20.99 -10.03 1.45
C LEU A 91 21.86 -11.11 0.82
N ALA A 92 21.43 -11.68 -0.32
CA ALA A 92 22.22 -12.69 -1.03
C ALA A 92 23.58 -12.13 -1.47
N CYS A 93 23.61 -10.91 -2.01
CA CYS A 93 24.85 -10.25 -2.40
C CYS A 93 25.76 -9.92 -1.20
N SER A 94 25.21 -9.60 -0.02
CA SER A 94 26.00 -9.33 1.19
C SER A 94 26.79 -10.54 1.68
N LYS A 95 26.40 -11.76 1.30
CA LYS A 95 27.11 -13.01 1.66
C LYS A 95 28.32 -13.29 0.75
N ILE A 96 28.49 -12.51 -0.33
CA ILE A 96 29.66 -12.65 -1.22
C ILE A 96 30.88 -12.03 -0.54
N PRO A 97 32.07 -12.71 -0.51
CA PRO A 97 33.29 -12.16 0.04
C PRO A 97 33.62 -10.79 -0.58
N GLY A 98 33.83 -9.79 0.24
CA GLY A 98 34.11 -8.39 -0.19
C GLY A 98 32.87 -7.48 -0.27
N CYS A 99 31.66 -7.99 -0.17
CA CYS A 99 30.42 -7.22 -0.26
C CYS A 99 29.69 -7.05 1.09
N GLY A 100 30.41 -7.19 2.22
CA GLY A 100 29.82 -7.15 3.56
C GLY A 100 29.08 -5.84 3.91
N SER A 101 29.46 -4.71 3.30
CA SER A 101 28.76 -3.42 3.47
C SER A 101 27.30 -3.42 2.97
N LEU A 102 26.92 -4.41 2.15
CA LEU A 102 25.52 -4.57 1.74
C LEU A 102 24.60 -5.07 2.87
N SER A 103 25.18 -5.55 3.98
CA SER A 103 24.39 -5.88 5.18
C SER A 103 23.68 -4.63 5.74
N ASP A 104 24.37 -3.51 5.83
CA ASP A 104 23.77 -2.25 6.33
C ASP A 104 22.68 -1.73 5.40
N VAL A 105 22.84 -1.97 4.08
CA VAL A 105 21.81 -1.65 3.09
C VAL A 105 20.60 -2.56 3.25
N PHE A 106 20.83 -3.85 3.50
CA PHE A 106 19.74 -4.79 3.79
C PHE A 106 18.93 -4.37 5.01
N ASP A 107 19.59 -4.04 6.12
CA ASP A 107 18.93 -3.58 7.35
C ASP A 107 18.10 -2.31 7.11
N THR A 108 18.63 -1.39 6.31
CA THR A 108 17.89 -0.18 5.91
C THR A 108 16.65 -0.51 5.08
N LEU A 109 16.75 -1.47 4.16
CA LEU A 109 15.62 -1.93 3.36
C LEU A 109 14.56 -2.62 4.21
N VAL A 110 14.96 -3.50 5.13
CA VAL A 110 14.05 -4.19 6.07
C VAL A 110 13.24 -3.16 6.87
N ASN A 111 13.91 -2.21 7.50
CA ASN A 111 13.28 -1.14 8.28
C ASN A 111 12.37 -0.22 7.43
N SER A 112 12.55 -0.20 6.11
CA SER A 112 11.74 0.61 5.20
C SER A 112 10.50 -0.14 4.66
N ILE A 113 10.41 -1.45 4.83
CA ILE A 113 9.29 -2.25 4.32
C ILE A 113 7.92 -1.78 4.82
N PRO A 114 7.72 -1.47 6.11
CA PRO A 114 6.44 -0.95 6.60
C PRO A 114 5.99 0.29 5.84
N ILE A 115 6.93 1.18 5.47
CA ILE A 115 6.65 2.40 4.70
C ILE A 115 6.18 2.06 3.28
N VAL A 116 6.84 1.10 2.64
CA VAL A 116 6.47 0.64 1.28
C VAL A 116 5.06 0.05 1.27
N ILE A 117 4.77 -0.82 2.22
CA ILE A 117 3.44 -1.44 2.36
C ILE A 117 2.38 -0.37 2.65
N CYS A 118 2.67 0.57 3.53
CA CYS A 118 1.80 1.69 3.85
C CYS A 118 1.49 2.53 2.62
N ALA A 119 2.48 2.87 1.80
CA ALA A 119 2.32 3.63 0.57
C ALA A 119 1.45 2.90 -0.47
N ILE A 120 1.68 1.60 -0.66
CA ILE A 120 0.90 0.76 -1.58
C ILE A 120 -0.54 0.62 -1.10
N ALA A 121 -0.75 0.36 0.19
CA ALA A 121 -2.08 0.25 0.78
C ALA A 121 -2.87 1.56 0.64
N ALA A 122 -2.26 2.70 0.95
CA ALA A 122 -2.87 4.01 0.82
C ALA A 122 -3.23 4.34 -0.62
N LYS A 123 -2.35 4.03 -1.59
CA LYS A 123 -2.63 4.19 -3.01
C LYS A 123 -3.83 3.35 -3.45
N GLN A 124 -3.84 2.07 -3.09
CA GLN A 124 -4.90 1.14 -3.50
C GLN A 124 -6.26 1.52 -2.92
N VAL A 125 -6.31 1.86 -1.64
CA VAL A 125 -7.56 2.18 -0.93
C VAL A 125 -8.09 3.55 -1.35
N SER A 126 -7.25 4.57 -1.42
CA SER A 126 -7.68 5.91 -1.82
C SER A 126 -8.12 5.97 -3.29
N GLY A 127 -7.50 5.20 -4.17
CA GLY A 127 -7.65 5.35 -5.62
C GLY A 127 -7.05 6.65 -6.16
N LEU A 128 -6.26 7.35 -5.34
CA LEU A 128 -5.52 8.57 -5.68
C LEU A 128 -4.07 8.18 -5.96
N ASP A 129 -3.64 8.16 -7.22
CA ASP A 129 -2.32 7.67 -7.62
C ASP A 129 -1.17 8.23 -6.75
N GLU A 130 -0.51 9.30 -7.16
CA GLU A 130 0.65 9.87 -6.45
C GLU A 130 0.26 10.44 -5.07
N VAL A 131 -0.91 11.03 -4.96
CA VAL A 131 -1.41 11.62 -3.70
C VAL A 131 -1.61 10.56 -2.63
N GLY A 132 -2.14 9.38 -3.03
CA GLY A 132 -2.28 8.23 -2.14
C GLY A 132 -0.92 7.70 -1.67
N VAL A 133 0.07 7.63 -2.59
CA VAL A 133 1.43 7.22 -2.26
C VAL A 133 2.07 8.18 -1.26
N VAL A 134 1.96 9.49 -1.50
CA VAL A 134 2.51 10.51 -0.58
C VAL A 134 1.87 10.41 0.80
N ALA A 135 0.54 10.27 0.87
CA ALA A 135 -0.16 10.08 2.15
C ALA A 135 0.35 8.84 2.89
N GLY A 136 0.53 7.73 2.18
CA GLY A 136 1.05 6.49 2.76
C GLY A 136 2.51 6.58 3.19
N ILE A 137 3.38 7.25 2.44
CA ILE A 137 4.79 7.46 2.84
C ILE A 137 4.85 8.29 4.12
N VAL A 138 4.14 9.43 4.17
CA VAL A 138 4.13 10.30 5.36
C VAL A 138 3.61 9.54 6.59
N ALA A 139 2.53 8.78 6.43
CA ALA A 139 1.97 7.99 7.52
C ALA A 139 2.91 6.85 7.95
N GLY A 140 3.53 6.15 6.99
CA GLY A 140 4.43 5.04 7.24
C GLY A 140 5.71 5.44 7.95
N ILE A 141 6.31 6.59 7.59
CA ILE A 141 7.50 7.13 8.28
C ILE A 141 7.20 7.44 9.75
N LEU A 142 6.03 8.02 10.04
CA LEU A 142 5.64 8.36 11.41
C LEU A 142 5.36 7.14 12.29
N ALA A 143 5.01 6.03 11.68
CA ALA A 143 4.56 4.84 12.39
C ALA A 143 5.33 3.57 11.96
N VAL A 144 6.58 3.75 11.53
CA VAL A 144 7.47 2.66 11.13
C VAL A 144 7.66 1.62 12.24
N ASP A 145 7.66 2.08 13.50
CA ASP A 145 7.79 1.22 14.69
C ASP A 145 6.68 0.17 14.80
N GLY A 146 5.57 0.33 14.08
CA GLY A 146 4.47 -0.65 14.05
C GLY A 146 4.72 -1.88 13.18
N GLY A 147 5.88 -1.96 12.52
CA GLY A 147 6.25 -3.06 11.65
C GLY A 147 5.34 -3.23 10.44
N ILE A 148 5.42 -4.37 9.79
CA ILE A 148 4.64 -4.72 8.59
C ILE A 148 3.12 -4.64 8.84
N LEU A 149 2.65 -5.17 9.96
CA LEU A 149 1.23 -5.15 10.33
C LEU A 149 0.75 -3.71 10.58
N GLY A 150 1.56 -2.93 11.30
CA GLY A 150 1.30 -1.50 11.50
C GLY A 150 1.25 -0.75 10.18
N GLY A 151 2.25 -0.92 9.32
CA GLY A 151 2.31 -0.30 8.00
C GLY A 151 1.08 -0.59 7.14
N LEU A 152 0.59 -1.83 7.16
CA LEU A 152 -0.61 -2.23 6.44
C LEU A 152 -1.87 -1.51 6.94
N ILE A 153 -2.12 -1.54 8.26
CA ILE A 153 -3.31 -0.94 8.88
C ILE A 153 -3.28 0.59 8.72
N ILE A 154 -2.13 1.19 8.97
CA ILE A 154 -1.93 2.64 8.85
C ILE A 154 -2.05 3.10 7.39
N GLY A 155 -1.56 2.31 6.44
CA GLY A 155 -1.72 2.58 5.02
C GLY A 155 -3.18 2.56 4.57
N ILE A 156 -3.98 1.62 5.07
CA ILE A 156 -5.42 1.61 4.84
C ILE A 156 -6.06 2.87 5.41
N LEU A 157 -5.72 3.25 6.64
CA LEU A 157 -6.23 4.46 7.29
C LEU A 157 -5.83 5.72 6.52
N ALA A 158 -4.57 5.83 6.09
CA ALA A 158 -4.08 6.94 5.28
C ALA A 158 -4.83 7.06 3.95
N GLY A 159 -5.09 5.93 3.28
CA GLY A 159 -5.88 5.88 2.06
C GLY A 159 -7.33 6.33 2.26
N VAL A 160 -7.95 5.87 3.34
CA VAL A 160 -9.32 6.28 3.72
C VAL A 160 -9.40 7.78 3.99
N LEU A 161 -8.49 8.31 4.81
CA LEU A 161 -8.45 9.75 5.13
C LEU A 161 -8.17 10.59 3.89
N ALA A 162 -7.19 10.22 3.08
CA ALA A 162 -6.87 10.93 1.84
C ALA A 162 -8.08 10.98 0.90
N TYR A 163 -8.82 9.88 0.76
CA TYR A 163 -10.05 9.84 -0.04
C TYR A 163 -11.13 10.78 0.50
N TYR A 164 -11.47 10.70 1.78
CA TYR A 164 -12.53 11.51 2.35
C TYR A 164 -12.18 13.01 2.36
N ILE A 165 -10.92 13.37 2.65
CA ILE A 165 -10.45 14.75 2.56
C ILE A 165 -10.57 15.26 1.11
N SER A 166 -10.16 14.46 0.12
CA SER A 166 -10.29 14.83 -1.29
C SER A 166 -11.75 15.09 -1.67
N VAL A 167 -12.65 14.17 -1.32
CA VAL A 167 -14.09 14.31 -1.62
C VAL A 167 -14.69 15.53 -0.91
N PHE A 168 -14.34 15.76 0.35
CA PHE A 168 -14.77 16.92 1.10
C PHE A 168 -14.32 18.23 0.46
N CYS A 169 -13.03 18.33 0.10
CA CYS A 169 -12.47 19.52 -0.54
C CYS A 169 -13.13 19.78 -1.91
N PHE A 170 -13.33 18.76 -2.73
CA PHE A 170 -14.01 18.93 -4.03
C PHE A 170 -15.46 19.39 -3.87
N ARG A 171 -16.18 18.90 -2.85
CA ARG A 171 -17.55 19.38 -2.54
C ARG A 171 -17.59 20.87 -2.18
N HIS A 172 -16.52 21.38 -1.57
CA HIS A 172 -16.41 22.80 -1.19
C HIS A 172 -15.72 23.65 -2.27
N ASN A 173 -15.56 23.12 -3.49
CA ASN A 173 -14.93 23.80 -4.63
C ASN A 173 -13.49 24.26 -4.35
N VAL A 174 -12.73 23.54 -3.54
CA VAL A 174 -11.33 23.80 -3.29
C VAL A 174 -10.53 23.52 -4.58
N PRO A 175 -9.56 24.36 -4.95
CA PRO A 175 -8.70 24.14 -6.11
C PRO A 175 -7.96 22.79 -6.02
N GLY A 176 -7.86 22.07 -7.16
CA GLY A 176 -7.30 20.71 -7.20
C GLY A 176 -5.88 20.59 -6.63
N THR A 177 -5.05 21.62 -6.76
CA THR A 177 -3.71 21.64 -6.16
C THR A 177 -3.77 21.62 -4.64
N THR A 178 -4.65 22.44 -4.05
CA THR A 178 -4.86 22.50 -2.60
C THR A 178 -5.46 21.17 -2.09
N VAL A 179 -6.35 20.55 -2.88
CA VAL A 179 -6.91 19.23 -2.55
C VAL A 179 -5.78 18.20 -2.43
N ASN A 180 -4.83 18.16 -3.36
CA ASN A 180 -3.72 17.21 -3.33
C ASN A 180 -2.82 17.43 -2.10
N ILE A 181 -2.52 18.69 -1.77
CA ILE A 181 -1.72 19.03 -0.58
C ILE A 181 -2.45 18.61 0.70
N ALA A 182 -3.74 18.95 0.80
CA ALA A 182 -4.54 18.61 1.97
C ALA A 182 -4.72 17.09 2.13
N SER A 183 -5.08 16.38 1.06
CA SER A 183 -5.33 14.94 1.14
C SER A 183 -4.07 14.12 1.30
N GLY A 184 -2.99 14.46 0.57
CA GLY A 184 -1.71 13.77 0.69
C GLY A 184 -0.96 14.14 1.97
N GLY A 185 -0.82 15.43 2.25
CA GLY A 185 -0.07 15.93 3.40
C GLY A 185 -0.82 15.78 4.71
N LEU A 186 -1.96 16.49 4.87
CA LEU A 186 -2.72 16.44 6.14
C LEU A 186 -3.35 15.07 6.38
N GLY A 187 -3.83 14.40 5.34
CA GLY A 187 -4.39 13.04 5.45
C GLY A 187 -3.34 12.04 5.90
N GLY A 188 -2.14 12.09 5.30
CA GLY A 188 -1.02 11.24 5.69
C GLY A 188 -0.51 11.55 7.11
N LEU A 189 -0.39 12.83 7.46
CA LEU A 189 0.04 13.25 8.80
C LEU A 189 -0.95 12.79 9.87
N ALA A 190 -2.24 13.00 9.67
CA ALA A 190 -3.27 12.58 10.62
C ALA A 190 -3.28 11.06 10.80
N ALA A 191 -3.22 10.30 9.69
CA ALA A 191 -3.12 8.84 9.75
C ALA A 191 -1.85 8.38 10.46
N GLY A 192 -0.70 9.01 10.19
CA GLY A 192 0.57 8.68 10.82
C GLY A 192 0.62 8.97 12.30
N LEU A 193 0.03 10.06 12.76
CA LEU A 193 -0.08 10.37 14.20
C LEU A 193 -0.96 9.36 14.93
N VAL A 194 -2.15 9.04 14.39
CA VAL A 194 -3.00 7.97 14.93
C VAL A 194 -2.25 6.64 14.89
N GLY A 195 -1.55 6.39 13.78
CA GLY A 195 -0.71 5.23 13.58
C GLY A 195 0.33 5.06 14.67
N LYS A 196 1.11 6.10 14.92
CA LYS A 196 2.21 6.09 15.90
C LYS A 196 1.72 5.86 17.33
N PHE A 197 0.66 6.55 17.73
CA PHE A 197 0.24 6.54 19.13
C PHE A 197 -0.75 5.42 19.47
N LEU A 198 -1.56 4.97 18.49
CA LEU A 198 -2.60 3.97 18.74
C LEU A 198 -2.29 2.63 18.08
N ILE A 199 -1.96 2.65 16.79
CA ILE A 199 -1.90 1.43 15.97
C ILE A 199 -0.56 0.72 16.16
N ALA A 200 0.56 1.45 16.15
CA ALA A 200 1.89 0.85 16.23
C ALA A 200 2.10 0.01 17.51
N PRO A 201 1.74 0.48 18.73
CA PRO A 201 1.88 -0.34 19.92
C PRO A 201 1.05 -1.63 19.88
N VAL A 202 -0.18 -1.54 19.36
CA VAL A 202 -1.07 -2.70 19.22
C VAL A 202 -0.55 -3.68 18.16
N ALA A 203 -0.08 -3.17 17.03
CA ALA A 203 0.50 -3.99 15.96
C ALA A 203 1.75 -4.74 16.43
N LEU A 204 2.64 -4.06 17.16
CA LEU A 204 3.81 -4.69 17.79
C LEU A 204 3.42 -5.78 18.79
N TRP A 205 2.44 -5.52 19.65
CA TRP A 205 2.00 -6.50 20.61
C TRP A 205 1.44 -7.76 19.91
N ILE A 206 0.65 -7.59 18.84
CA ILE A 206 0.14 -8.70 18.04
C ILE A 206 1.30 -9.42 17.32
N GLY A 207 2.22 -8.67 16.72
CA GLY A 207 3.39 -9.21 16.02
C GLY A 207 4.24 -10.08 16.92
N ASN A 208 4.62 -9.55 18.08
CA ASN A 208 5.40 -10.30 19.09
C ASN A 208 4.65 -11.54 19.61
N GLY A 209 3.31 -11.44 19.73
CA GLY A 209 2.48 -12.59 20.09
C GLY A 209 2.52 -13.71 19.05
N ILE A 210 2.48 -13.37 17.77
CA ILE A 210 2.59 -14.32 16.66
C ILE A 210 3.98 -14.98 16.65
N CYS A 211 5.04 -14.17 16.76
CA CYS A 211 6.42 -14.70 16.82
C CYS A 211 6.65 -15.60 18.02
N SER A 212 6.14 -15.22 19.21
CA SER A 212 6.19 -16.09 20.40
C SER A 212 5.47 -17.42 20.20
N LEU A 213 4.32 -17.41 19.54
CA LEU A 213 3.57 -18.64 19.22
C LEU A 213 4.37 -19.55 18.29
N ILE A 214 4.99 -18.98 17.25
CA ILE A 214 5.81 -19.73 16.30
C ILE A 214 7.01 -20.35 17.03
N ASN A 215 7.72 -19.55 17.83
CA ASN A 215 8.86 -20.04 18.62
C ASN A 215 8.46 -21.17 19.58
N MET A 216 7.33 -21.03 20.28
CA MET A 216 6.81 -22.09 21.15
C MET A 216 6.54 -23.39 20.39
N CYS A 217 5.98 -23.30 19.18
CA CYS A 217 5.75 -24.48 18.34
C CYS A 217 7.05 -25.14 17.89
N ILE A 218 8.08 -24.34 17.55
CA ILE A 218 9.39 -24.82 17.14
C ILE A 218 10.11 -25.50 18.30
N ASP A 219 10.08 -24.89 19.49
CA ASP A 219 10.72 -25.40 20.70
C ASP A 219 10.09 -26.72 21.18
N TYR A 220 8.78 -26.88 21.00
CA TYR A 220 8.09 -28.12 21.35
C TYR A 220 8.55 -29.27 20.44
N ASN A 221 8.52 -29.12 19.14
CA ASN A 221 9.05 -30.06 18.17
C ASN A 221 9.12 -29.43 16.76
N ALA A 222 10.30 -29.04 16.32
CA ALA A 222 10.52 -28.39 15.04
C ALA A 222 10.04 -29.22 13.84
N LEU A 223 10.12 -30.55 13.92
CA LEU A 223 9.67 -31.44 12.84
C LEU A 223 8.14 -31.48 12.73
N LEU A 224 7.45 -31.53 13.86
CA LEU A 224 5.98 -31.42 13.91
C LEU A 224 5.51 -30.05 13.45
N ALA A 225 6.15 -28.97 13.92
CA ALA A 225 5.84 -27.61 13.51
C ALA A 225 5.99 -27.44 11.98
N GLY A 226 7.08 -28.00 11.41
CA GLY A 226 7.31 -28.00 9.97
C GLY A 226 6.25 -28.78 9.19
N ALA A 227 5.88 -29.97 9.65
CA ALA A 227 4.87 -30.81 9.00
C ALA A 227 3.49 -30.13 8.98
N VAL A 228 3.09 -29.54 10.11
CA VAL A 228 1.82 -28.77 10.21
C VAL A 228 1.84 -27.53 9.32
N ALA A 229 2.95 -26.81 9.30
CA ALA A 229 3.11 -25.63 8.45
C ALA A 229 2.96 -25.98 6.96
N VAL A 230 3.65 -27.01 6.45
CA VAL A 230 3.50 -27.46 5.06
C VAL A 230 2.07 -27.87 4.75
N LEU A 231 1.43 -28.60 5.67
CA LEU A 231 0.06 -29.07 5.49
C LEU A 231 -0.97 -27.92 5.42
N LEU A 232 -0.69 -26.80 6.09
CA LEU A 232 -1.55 -25.61 6.05
C LEU A 232 -1.24 -24.67 4.87
N ILE A 233 0.04 -24.56 4.49
CA ILE A 233 0.47 -23.66 3.41
C ILE A 233 -0.15 -24.07 2.06
N TRP A 234 -0.18 -25.36 1.76
CA TRP A 234 -0.68 -25.85 0.48
C TRP A 234 -2.17 -25.54 0.22
N PRO A 235 -3.10 -25.87 1.11
CA PRO A 235 -4.50 -25.45 0.96
C PRO A 235 -4.66 -23.93 0.88
N ALA A 236 -3.83 -23.16 1.60
CA ALA A 236 -3.83 -21.71 1.55
C ALA A 236 -3.39 -21.16 0.19
N ILE A 237 -2.41 -21.79 -0.47
CA ILE A 237 -1.96 -21.43 -1.82
C ILE A 237 -3.08 -21.72 -2.82
N ILE A 238 -3.66 -22.93 -2.81
CA ILE A 238 -4.75 -23.33 -3.70
C ILE A 238 -5.98 -22.42 -3.50
N GLY A 239 -6.33 -22.11 -2.26
CA GLY A 239 -7.43 -21.20 -1.92
C GLY A 239 -7.15 -19.72 -2.21
N GLY A 240 -5.94 -19.36 -2.64
CA GLY A 240 -5.53 -17.97 -2.89
C GLY A 240 -5.42 -17.11 -1.63
N VAL A 241 -5.43 -17.73 -0.45
CA VAL A 241 -5.36 -17.05 0.85
C VAL A 241 -3.91 -16.84 1.31
N TYR A 242 -2.96 -17.56 0.71
CA TYR A 242 -1.54 -17.49 1.05
C TYR A 242 -1.00 -16.07 1.18
N HIS A 243 -1.20 -15.24 0.17
CA HIS A 243 -0.73 -13.86 0.14
C HIS A 243 -1.41 -12.92 1.15
N ALA A 244 -2.56 -13.31 1.66
CA ALA A 244 -3.29 -12.51 2.63
C ALA A 244 -3.01 -12.89 4.09
N ALA A 245 -2.71 -14.17 4.33
CA ALA A 245 -2.57 -14.71 5.68
C ALA A 245 -1.13 -15.15 5.99
N ILE A 246 -0.52 -15.97 5.14
CA ILE A 246 0.78 -16.59 5.43
C ILE A 246 1.94 -15.65 5.11
N LEU A 247 1.91 -15.01 3.93
CA LEU A 247 3.00 -14.13 3.53
C LEU A 247 3.27 -12.99 4.53
N PRO A 248 2.28 -12.29 5.10
CA PRO A 248 2.54 -11.29 6.13
C PRO A 248 3.22 -11.86 7.38
N ILE A 249 2.90 -13.10 7.77
CA ILE A 249 3.51 -13.75 8.93
C ILE A 249 4.99 -14.10 8.64
N VAL A 250 5.27 -14.65 7.45
CA VAL A 250 6.64 -14.93 7.00
C VAL A 250 7.50 -13.66 6.99
N LEU A 251 6.93 -12.56 6.53
CA LEU A 251 7.63 -11.28 6.46
C LEU A 251 7.83 -10.66 7.85
N LEU A 252 6.86 -10.80 8.75
CA LEU A 252 6.98 -10.39 10.14
C LEU A 252 8.09 -11.16 10.84
N GLU A 253 8.16 -12.48 10.64
CA GLU A 253 9.21 -13.33 11.18
C GLU A 253 10.60 -12.91 10.66
N MET A 254 10.70 -12.54 9.37
CA MET A 254 11.92 -12.00 8.78
C MET A 254 12.31 -10.64 9.33
N GLU A 255 11.35 -9.77 9.61
CA GLU A 255 11.58 -8.45 10.19
C GLU A 255 12.13 -8.56 11.63
N GLU A 256 11.54 -9.45 12.44
CA GLU A 256 11.88 -9.59 13.84
C GLU A 256 13.17 -10.40 14.08
N MET A 257 13.38 -11.48 13.31
CA MET A 257 14.45 -12.43 13.56
C MET A 257 15.57 -12.41 12.51
N GLY A 258 15.40 -11.69 11.39
CA GLY A 258 16.34 -11.71 10.28
C GLY A 258 16.29 -12.98 9.42
N PHE A 259 15.46 -13.95 9.77
CA PHE A 259 15.19 -15.18 9.01
C PHE A 259 13.75 -15.62 9.25
N SER A 260 13.22 -16.48 8.37
CA SER A 260 11.86 -17.01 8.55
C SER A 260 11.89 -18.54 8.48
N PHE A 261 11.46 -19.17 9.55
CA PHE A 261 11.24 -20.61 9.62
C PHE A 261 10.10 -21.05 8.68
N LEU A 262 8.99 -20.32 8.72
CA LEU A 262 7.86 -20.57 7.83
C LEU A 262 8.23 -20.37 6.36
N GLY A 263 9.02 -19.35 6.06
CA GLY A 263 9.51 -19.10 4.70
C GLY A 263 10.46 -20.19 4.19
N ALA A 264 11.33 -20.71 5.04
CA ALA A 264 12.22 -21.83 4.69
C ALA A 264 11.42 -23.11 4.40
N ILE A 265 10.40 -23.39 5.20
CA ILE A 265 9.50 -24.53 5.01
C ILE A 265 8.69 -24.39 3.72
N ASP A 266 8.15 -23.20 3.46
CA ASP A 266 7.38 -22.90 2.26
C ASP A 266 8.23 -23.15 0.99
N MET A 267 9.44 -22.60 0.94
CA MET A 267 10.36 -22.82 -0.17
C MET A 267 10.72 -24.28 -0.35
N THR A 268 11.00 -25.00 0.73
CA THR A 268 11.29 -26.45 0.68
C THR A 268 10.07 -27.22 0.16
N GLY A 269 8.88 -26.91 0.65
CA GLY A 269 7.63 -27.49 0.20
C GLY A 269 7.37 -27.27 -1.29
N LEU A 270 7.55 -26.04 -1.77
CA LEU A 270 7.40 -25.69 -3.19
C LEU A 270 8.36 -26.48 -4.09
N VAL A 271 9.63 -26.61 -3.70
CA VAL A 271 10.64 -27.38 -4.44
C VAL A 271 10.25 -28.86 -4.49
N MET A 272 9.88 -29.45 -3.36
CA MET A 272 9.51 -30.86 -3.28
C MET A 272 8.28 -31.22 -4.10
N VAL A 273 7.26 -30.37 -4.07
CA VAL A 273 6.04 -30.59 -4.86
C VAL A 273 6.32 -30.36 -6.35
N SER A 274 7.09 -29.34 -6.71
CA SER A 274 7.49 -29.13 -8.11
C SER A 274 8.28 -30.33 -8.65
N ALA A 275 9.20 -30.87 -7.86
CA ALA A 275 9.91 -32.07 -8.20
C ALA A 275 8.97 -33.30 -8.34
N GLY A 276 8.03 -33.48 -7.41
CA GLY A 276 7.02 -34.53 -7.46
C GLY A 276 6.14 -34.46 -8.71
N ILE A 277 5.68 -33.27 -9.08
CA ILE A 277 4.89 -33.07 -10.30
C ILE A 277 5.71 -33.35 -11.55
N THR A 278 6.99 -32.93 -11.56
CA THR A 278 7.90 -33.18 -12.70
C THR A 278 8.20 -34.66 -12.88
N LEU A 279 8.32 -35.41 -11.77
CA LEU A 279 8.55 -36.86 -11.82
C LEU A 279 7.31 -37.68 -12.17
N ALA A 280 6.10 -37.10 -11.92
CA ALA A 280 4.82 -37.76 -12.21
C ALA A 280 4.33 -37.55 -13.65
N ASN A 281 4.89 -36.59 -14.39
CA ASN A 281 4.63 -36.33 -15.80
C ASN A 281 5.70 -36.97 -16.69
#